data_de8a9974fe4611718ad8a9ca49a9f239
#
_entry.id   de8a9974fe4611718ad8a9ca49a9f239
#
_cell.length_a   1.000
_cell.length_b   1.000
_cell.length_c   1.000
_cell.angle_alpha   90.00
_cell.angle_beta   90.00
_cell.angle_gamma   90.00
#
_symmetry.space_group_name_H-M   'P 1'
#
loop_
_entity.id
_entity.type
_entity.pdbx_description
1 polymer ?
#
loop_
_entity_poly.entity_id
_entity_poly.type
_entity_poly.pdbx_seq_one_letter_code
_entity_poly.pdbx_strand_id
1 'polypeptide(L)'
;MSAFPDGWFARTDERPDTEFYAQPRFVTHLDDAAIAAVSALYDELGLTGDVLDLMSSWVSHFRTAPRSLTVLGLNAVELDANPMATARVVHDLNASPVLPFEDGSFDAVVNCVSIDYLVRPVEVLAEAARVLRPGGASVCTFSNRMFSTKAVRGWLSVSERDRPQVVAEYHRQAGLFAEPLVEQRLDGRRSDPLWAVWAQRA
;
A
#
# COMPACT_ATOMS: atom_id res chain seq x y z
N MET A 1 0.63 -24.10 3.89
CA MET A 1 -0.56 -23.76 4.71
C MET A 1 -0.48 -22.27 4.98
N SER A 2 -1.58 -21.53 4.86
CA SER A 2 -1.61 -20.09 5.21
C SER A 2 -1.27 -19.94 6.69
N ALA A 3 -0.39 -18.98 7.05
CA ALA A 3 -0.10 -18.67 8.45
C ALA A 3 -1.25 -17.88 9.12
N PHE A 4 -2.27 -17.49 8.34
CA PHE A 4 -3.42 -16.73 8.83
C PHE A 4 -4.61 -17.65 9.08
N PRO A 5 -5.35 -17.43 10.20
CA PRO A 5 -6.55 -18.21 10.52
C PRO A 5 -7.66 -18.10 9.47
N ASP A 6 -8.55 -19.08 9.44
CA ASP A 6 -9.74 -19.04 8.58
C ASP A 6 -10.57 -17.79 8.86
N GLY A 7 -11.05 -17.14 7.79
CA GLY A 7 -11.81 -15.91 7.87
C GLY A 7 -11.01 -14.65 8.19
N TRP A 8 -9.67 -14.73 8.28
CA TRP A 8 -8.80 -13.56 8.53
C TRP A 8 -9.03 -12.45 7.53
N PHE A 9 -9.18 -12.81 6.24
CA PHE A 9 -9.35 -11.87 5.15
C PHE A 9 -10.81 -11.54 4.81
N ALA A 10 -11.78 -12.05 5.58
CA ALA A 10 -13.19 -11.67 5.44
C ALA A 10 -13.42 -10.22 5.89
N ARG A 11 -14.39 -9.55 5.29
CA ARG A 11 -14.75 -8.15 5.58
C ARG A 11 -16.20 -8.05 6.05
N THR A 12 -16.58 -6.95 6.67
CA THR A 12 -17.98 -6.67 7.01
C THR A 12 -18.79 -6.33 5.75
N ASP A 13 -18.19 -5.60 4.83
CA ASP A 13 -18.78 -5.29 3.53
C ASP A 13 -18.04 -6.06 2.42
N GLU A 14 -18.63 -7.18 1.98
CA GLU A 14 -18.10 -8.05 0.92
C GLU A 14 -18.57 -7.64 -0.48
N ARG A 15 -19.32 -6.54 -0.63
CA ARG A 15 -19.71 -6.05 -1.96
C ARG A 15 -18.45 -5.67 -2.77
N PRO A 16 -18.51 -5.73 -4.11
CA PRO A 16 -17.41 -5.35 -4.98
C PRO A 16 -16.82 -3.98 -4.62
N ASP A 17 -15.50 -3.88 -4.58
CA ASP A 17 -14.83 -2.63 -4.23
C ASP A 17 -15.09 -1.53 -5.26
N THR A 18 -15.33 -1.91 -6.51
CA THR A 18 -15.76 -1.00 -7.59
C THR A 18 -17.07 -0.26 -7.28
N GLU A 19 -17.97 -0.85 -6.49
CA GLU A 19 -19.18 -0.17 -6.03
C GLU A 19 -18.88 0.80 -4.89
N PHE A 20 -18.07 0.37 -3.91
CA PHE A 20 -17.73 1.20 -2.76
C PHE A 20 -16.90 2.43 -3.16
N TYR A 21 -15.98 2.27 -4.10
CA TYR A 21 -15.10 3.35 -4.58
C TYR A 21 -15.62 4.03 -5.87
N ALA A 22 -16.88 3.80 -6.28
CA ALA A 22 -17.48 4.42 -7.47
C ALA A 22 -17.53 5.95 -7.40
N GLN A 23 -17.78 6.51 -6.22
CA GLN A 23 -17.83 7.96 -6.01
C GLN A 23 -16.44 8.49 -5.67
N PRO A 24 -15.89 9.46 -6.43
CA PRO A 24 -14.60 10.07 -6.14
C PRO A 24 -14.53 10.69 -4.74
N ARG A 25 -13.41 10.53 -4.05
CA ARG A 25 -13.13 11.08 -2.72
C ARG A 25 -11.83 11.86 -2.74
N PHE A 26 -11.92 13.18 -2.93
CA PHE A 26 -10.76 14.08 -2.92
C PHE A 26 -10.41 14.52 -1.49
N VAL A 27 -10.12 13.55 -0.64
CA VAL A 27 -9.72 13.77 0.75
C VAL A 27 -8.38 13.10 1.02
N THR A 28 -7.58 13.71 1.89
CA THR A 28 -6.40 13.04 2.45
C THR A 28 -6.85 12.19 3.65
N HIS A 29 -6.43 10.95 3.70
CA HIS A 29 -6.79 10.05 4.80
C HIS A 29 -5.84 10.18 6.01
N LEU A 30 -4.80 10.97 5.86
CA LEU A 30 -3.79 11.29 6.88
C LEU A 30 -3.79 12.80 7.16
N ASP A 31 -3.38 13.17 8.35
CA ASP A 31 -3.08 14.57 8.67
C ASP A 31 -1.74 15.03 8.06
N ASP A 32 -1.48 16.34 8.10
CA ASP A 32 -0.29 16.94 7.48
C ASP A 32 1.02 16.38 8.06
N ALA A 33 1.06 16.05 9.35
CA ALA A 33 2.25 15.51 10.00
C ALA A 33 2.54 14.08 9.51
N ALA A 34 1.50 13.26 9.37
CA ALA A 34 1.63 11.91 8.84
C ALA A 34 2.02 11.94 7.36
N ILE A 35 1.43 12.84 6.55
CA ILE A 35 1.82 13.05 5.15
C ILE A 35 3.30 13.46 5.06
N ALA A 36 3.75 14.39 5.89
CA ALA A 36 5.15 14.81 5.92
C ALA A 36 6.10 13.65 6.29
N ALA A 37 5.67 12.76 7.21
CA ALA A 37 6.45 11.60 7.61
C ALA A 37 6.51 10.53 6.51
N VAL A 38 5.44 10.32 5.73
CA VAL A 38 5.46 9.46 4.54
C VAL A 38 6.44 10.01 3.51
N SER A 39 6.35 11.33 3.21
CA SER A 39 7.24 11.99 2.26
C SER A 39 8.71 11.88 2.68
N ALA A 40 9.01 12.08 3.97
CA ALA A 40 10.35 11.95 4.52
C ALA A 40 10.90 10.52 4.36
N LEU A 41 10.07 9.50 4.62
CA LEU A 41 10.45 8.10 4.42
C LEU A 41 10.79 7.81 2.95
N TYR A 42 10.00 8.31 2.01
CA TYR A 42 10.27 8.11 0.59
C TYR A 42 11.58 8.77 0.14
N ASP A 43 11.90 9.96 0.69
CA ASP A 43 13.19 10.63 0.47
C ASP A 43 14.36 9.83 1.09
N GLU A 44 14.21 9.35 2.33
CA GLU A 44 15.21 8.53 3.07
C GLU A 44 15.53 7.23 2.33
N LEU A 45 14.50 6.60 1.75
CA LEU A 45 14.65 5.36 0.96
C LEU A 45 15.11 5.61 -0.49
N GLY A 46 15.24 6.88 -0.90
CA GLY A 46 15.70 7.24 -2.25
C GLY A 46 14.75 6.82 -3.36
N LEU A 47 13.43 6.89 -3.15
CA LEU A 47 12.41 6.45 -4.13
C LEU A 47 12.26 7.46 -5.27
N THR A 48 13.29 7.62 -6.09
CA THR A 48 13.38 8.63 -7.17
C THR A 48 13.29 8.03 -8.58
N GLY A 49 13.25 6.70 -8.70
CA GLY A 49 13.23 5.94 -9.95
C GLY A 49 11.83 5.77 -10.56
N ASP A 50 11.59 4.60 -11.16
CA ASP A 50 10.28 4.20 -11.64
C ASP A 50 9.48 3.60 -10.49
N VAL A 51 8.40 4.28 -10.09
CA VAL A 51 7.60 3.91 -8.91
C VAL A 51 6.19 3.50 -9.32
N LEU A 52 5.71 2.40 -8.73
CA LEU A 52 4.32 1.97 -8.77
C LEU A 52 3.63 2.28 -7.43
N ASP A 53 2.56 3.06 -7.45
CA ASP A 53 1.73 3.38 -6.29
C ASP A 53 0.44 2.53 -6.34
N LEU A 54 0.38 1.53 -5.47
CA LEU A 54 -0.73 0.56 -5.40
C LEU A 54 -1.89 1.10 -4.57
N MET A 55 -3.11 0.86 -5.05
CA MET A 55 -4.35 1.32 -4.43
C MET A 55 -4.35 2.85 -4.26
N SER A 56 -3.77 3.52 -5.23
CA SER A 56 -3.56 4.96 -5.27
C SER A 56 -4.86 5.70 -5.56
N SER A 57 -4.82 7.01 -5.38
CA SER A 57 -5.92 7.93 -5.57
C SER A 57 -5.40 9.25 -6.20
N TRP A 58 -6.08 10.36 -5.91
CA TRP A 58 -5.79 11.69 -6.45
C TRP A 58 -4.48 12.32 -5.94
N VAL A 59 -3.81 11.71 -4.96
CA VAL A 59 -2.57 12.21 -4.37
C VAL A 59 -1.63 11.04 -4.05
N SER A 60 -0.34 11.23 -4.34
CA SER A 60 0.77 10.40 -3.91
C SER A 60 1.71 11.26 -3.08
N HIS A 61 2.09 10.79 -1.90
CA HIS A 61 2.73 11.63 -0.87
C HIS A 61 4.25 11.81 -1.07
N PHE A 62 4.71 11.94 -2.30
CA PHE A 62 6.09 12.31 -2.62
C PHE A 62 6.29 13.82 -2.43
N ARG A 63 7.42 14.25 -1.85
CA ARG A 63 7.80 15.66 -1.80
C ARG A 63 8.27 16.14 -3.17
N THR A 64 9.05 15.32 -3.85
CA THR A 64 9.49 15.54 -5.23
C THR A 64 9.05 14.35 -6.07
N ALA A 65 8.45 14.61 -7.22
CA ALA A 65 8.01 13.55 -8.13
C ALA A 65 9.20 12.64 -8.49
N PRO A 66 9.04 11.31 -8.46
CA PRO A 66 10.06 10.37 -8.96
C PRO A 66 10.20 10.50 -10.50
N ARG A 67 11.19 9.81 -11.09
CA ARG A 67 11.39 9.79 -12.55
C ARG A 67 10.12 9.43 -13.31
N SER A 68 9.42 8.41 -12.86
CA SER A 68 8.07 8.09 -13.30
C SER A 68 7.23 7.58 -12.13
N LEU A 69 5.95 7.93 -12.13
CA LEU A 69 4.97 7.45 -11.16
C LEU A 69 3.79 6.84 -11.88
N THR A 70 3.67 5.53 -11.80
CA THR A 70 2.47 4.81 -12.24
C THR A 70 1.54 4.66 -11.05
N VAL A 71 0.34 5.22 -11.14
CA VAL A 71 -0.69 5.07 -10.10
C VAL A 71 -1.71 4.01 -10.53
N LEU A 72 -1.98 3.06 -9.63
CA LEU A 72 -2.94 1.98 -9.83
C LEU A 72 -4.00 2.03 -8.74
N GLY A 73 -5.27 2.14 -9.14
CA GLY A 73 -6.39 2.25 -8.21
C GLY A 73 -7.72 1.95 -8.88
N LEU A 74 -8.83 2.18 -8.17
CA LEU A 74 -10.17 1.81 -8.64
C LEU A 74 -10.94 2.97 -9.31
N ASN A 75 -10.66 4.21 -8.94
CA ASN A 75 -11.42 5.36 -9.42
C ASN A 75 -10.61 6.17 -10.44
N ALA A 76 -10.99 6.06 -11.73
CA ALA A 76 -10.30 6.76 -12.81
C ALA A 76 -10.25 8.28 -12.60
N VAL A 77 -11.33 8.89 -12.07
CA VAL A 77 -11.42 10.34 -11.86
C VAL A 77 -10.41 10.79 -10.79
N GLU A 78 -10.23 10.00 -9.72
CA GLU A 78 -9.22 10.26 -8.71
C GLU A 78 -7.81 10.12 -9.28
N LEU A 79 -7.54 9.03 -10.02
CA LEU A 79 -6.23 8.81 -10.63
C LEU A 79 -5.88 9.91 -11.65
N ASP A 80 -6.86 10.39 -12.42
CA ASP A 80 -6.66 11.47 -13.39
C ASP A 80 -6.31 12.80 -12.70
N ALA A 81 -6.82 13.01 -11.49
CA ALA A 81 -6.54 14.20 -10.69
C ALA A 81 -5.16 14.16 -9.99
N ASN A 82 -4.43 13.02 -10.00
CA ASN A 82 -3.13 12.94 -9.36
C ASN A 82 -2.06 13.72 -10.17
N PRO A 83 -1.54 14.84 -9.62
CA PRO A 83 -0.65 15.74 -10.39
C PRO A 83 0.75 15.15 -10.62
N MET A 84 1.15 14.12 -9.87
CA MET A 84 2.47 13.50 -10.00
C MET A 84 2.45 12.28 -10.93
N ALA A 85 1.26 11.75 -11.26
CA ALA A 85 1.13 10.54 -12.04
C ALA A 85 1.58 10.73 -13.49
N THR A 86 2.53 9.91 -13.93
CA THR A 86 2.95 9.80 -15.34
C THR A 86 2.16 8.75 -16.11
N ALA A 87 1.64 7.73 -15.42
CA ALA A 87 0.75 6.70 -15.95
C ALA A 87 -0.35 6.34 -14.94
N ARG A 88 -1.49 5.89 -15.44
CA ARG A 88 -2.68 5.57 -14.65
C ARG A 88 -3.25 4.24 -15.08
N VAL A 89 -3.56 3.37 -14.12
CA VAL A 89 -4.11 2.04 -14.37
C VAL A 89 -5.31 1.81 -13.46
N VAL A 90 -6.47 1.59 -14.03
CA VAL A 90 -7.65 1.17 -13.27
C VAL A 90 -7.61 -0.34 -13.11
N HIS A 91 -7.46 -0.82 -11.87
CA HIS A 91 -7.32 -2.24 -11.59
C HIS A 91 -7.78 -2.57 -10.17
N ASP A 92 -8.54 -3.66 -10.02
CA ASP A 92 -9.02 -4.16 -8.74
C ASP A 92 -8.13 -5.32 -8.26
N LEU A 93 -7.25 -5.03 -7.29
CA LEU A 93 -6.32 -6.02 -6.72
C LEU A 93 -7.03 -7.12 -5.91
N ASN A 94 -8.24 -6.86 -5.40
CA ASN A 94 -9.01 -7.86 -4.69
C ASN A 94 -9.73 -8.82 -5.65
N ALA A 95 -10.13 -8.34 -6.82
CA ALA A 95 -10.67 -9.19 -7.89
C ALA A 95 -9.56 -9.97 -8.61
N SER A 96 -8.43 -9.30 -8.90
CA SER A 96 -7.26 -9.90 -9.55
C SER A 96 -5.98 -9.36 -8.93
N PRO A 97 -5.23 -10.15 -8.15
CA PRO A 97 -3.95 -9.72 -7.57
C PRO A 97 -2.83 -9.59 -8.59
N VAL A 98 -3.00 -10.16 -9.81
CA VAL A 98 -1.97 -10.12 -10.87
C VAL A 98 -1.85 -8.71 -11.41
N LEU A 99 -0.63 -8.15 -11.31
CA LEU A 99 -0.34 -6.81 -11.79
C LEU A 99 -0.12 -6.79 -13.31
N PRO A 100 -0.74 -5.84 -14.06
CA PRO A 100 -0.67 -5.77 -15.52
C PRO A 100 0.66 -5.13 -16.00
N PHE A 101 1.78 -5.55 -15.45
CA PHE A 101 3.12 -5.05 -15.77
C PHE A 101 4.10 -6.20 -15.98
N GLU A 102 5.14 -5.94 -16.74
CA GLU A 102 6.24 -6.91 -16.96
C GLU A 102 7.10 -7.04 -15.70
N ASP A 103 7.86 -8.15 -15.62
CA ASP A 103 8.83 -8.40 -14.56
C ASP A 103 9.89 -7.31 -14.54
N GLY A 104 10.28 -6.85 -13.35
CA GLY A 104 11.37 -5.89 -13.18
C GLY A 104 11.12 -4.52 -13.82
N SER A 105 9.87 -4.07 -13.87
CA SER A 105 9.49 -2.78 -14.46
C SER A 105 9.76 -1.59 -13.52
N PHE A 106 9.78 -1.80 -12.19
CA PHE A 106 9.83 -0.72 -11.21
C PHE A 106 11.05 -0.81 -10.29
N ASP A 107 11.50 0.36 -9.81
CA ASP A 107 12.53 0.49 -8.77
C ASP A 107 11.90 0.45 -7.37
N ALA A 108 10.64 0.89 -7.23
CA ALA A 108 9.89 0.81 -6.00
C ALA A 108 8.40 0.55 -6.24
N VAL A 109 7.77 -0.15 -5.28
CA VAL A 109 6.32 -0.31 -5.17
C VAL A 109 5.90 0.23 -3.82
N VAL A 110 4.99 1.21 -3.79
CA VAL A 110 4.48 1.81 -2.56
C VAL A 110 3.00 1.50 -2.38
N ASN A 111 2.56 1.39 -1.13
CA ASN A 111 1.16 1.30 -0.72
C ASN A 111 0.96 2.18 0.51
N CYS A 112 0.13 3.21 0.39
CA CYS A 112 -0.12 4.16 1.48
C CYS A 112 -1.57 4.04 1.97
N VAL A 113 -1.76 3.73 3.26
CA VAL A 113 -3.03 3.63 3.99
C VAL A 113 -4.11 2.79 3.31
N SER A 114 -3.71 1.66 2.71
CA SER A 114 -4.65 0.78 2.00
C SER A 114 -4.35 -0.71 2.08
N ILE A 115 -3.23 -1.12 2.70
CA ILE A 115 -2.85 -2.54 2.84
C ILE A 115 -3.89 -3.36 3.63
N ASP A 116 -4.62 -2.74 4.54
CA ASP A 116 -5.66 -3.32 5.39
C ASP A 116 -6.94 -3.71 4.64
N TYR A 117 -7.09 -3.28 3.37
CA TYR A 117 -8.24 -3.63 2.53
C TYR A 117 -7.98 -4.82 1.59
N LEU A 118 -6.74 -5.30 1.51
CA LEU A 118 -6.40 -6.42 0.64
C LEU A 118 -6.89 -7.75 1.22
N VAL A 119 -7.69 -8.47 0.46
CA VAL A 119 -8.16 -9.82 0.81
C VAL A 119 -7.18 -10.92 0.37
N ARG A 120 -6.18 -10.56 -0.46
CA ARG A 120 -5.13 -11.45 -0.96
C ARG A 120 -3.76 -10.76 -0.88
N PRO A 121 -3.35 -10.21 0.30
CA PRO A 121 -2.16 -9.36 0.42
C PRO A 121 -0.86 -10.09 0.06
N VAL A 122 -0.75 -11.38 0.38
CA VAL A 122 0.44 -12.18 0.08
C VAL A 122 0.63 -12.31 -1.44
N GLU A 123 -0.45 -12.54 -2.18
CA GLU A 123 -0.39 -12.66 -3.63
C GLU A 123 -0.08 -11.30 -4.28
N VAL A 124 -0.67 -10.21 -3.78
CA VAL A 124 -0.36 -8.85 -4.26
C VAL A 124 1.09 -8.49 -4.00
N LEU A 125 1.65 -8.82 -2.82
CA LEU A 125 3.05 -8.57 -2.52
C LEU A 125 4.00 -9.48 -3.32
N ALA A 126 3.61 -10.72 -3.63
CA ALA A 126 4.37 -11.57 -4.54
C ALA A 126 4.44 -10.95 -5.95
N GLU A 127 3.33 -10.39 -6.44
CA GLU A 127 3.29 -9.64 -7.70
C GLU A 127 4.09 -8.34 -7.63
N ALA A 128 4.02 -7.61 -6.50
CA ALA A 128 4.88 -6.46 -6.26
C ALA A 128 6.36 -6.84 -6.35
N ALA A 129 6.77 -7.97 -5.78
CA ALA A 129 8.14 -8.47 -5.92
C ALA A 129 8.47 -8.85 -7.38
N ARG A 130 7.53 -9.46 -8.13
CA ARG A 130 7.75 -9.81 -9.53
C ARG A 130 8.03 -8.57 -10.38
N VAL A 131 7.24 -7.51 -10.21
CA VAL A 131 7.38 -6.29 -11.02
C VAL A 131 8.52 -5.37 -10.54
N LEU A 132 9.05 -5.56 -9.34
CA LEU A 132 10.24 -4.86 -8.87
C LEU A 132 11.50 -5.39 -9.57
N ARG A 133 12.46 -4.52 -9.82
CA ARG A 133 13.85 -4.89 -10.17
C ARG A 133 14.54 -5.54 -8.96
N PRO A 134 15.55 -6.40 -9.15
CA PRO A 134 16.37 -6.89 -8.03
C PRO A 134 16.89 -5.72 -7.18
N GLY A 135 16.76 -5.81 -5.85
CA GLY A 135 17.11 -4.73 -4.93
C GLY A 135 16.08 -3.59 -4.82
N GLY A 136 15.03 -3.60 -5.65
CA GLY A 136 13.92 -2.64 -5.55
C GLY A 136 13.12 -2.79 -4.26
N ALA A 137 12.49 -1.72 -3.80
CA ALA A 137 11.83 -1.66 -2.51
C ALA A 137 10.30 -1.78 -2.62
N SER A 138 9.68 -2.63 -1.76
CA SER A 138 8.25 -2.61 -1.44
C SER A 138 8.04 -1.87 -0.13
N VAL A 139 7.22 -0.82 -0.12
CA VAL A 139 7.02 0.07 1.04
C VAL A 139 5.53 0.18 1.35
N CYS A 140 5.11 -0.27 2.53
CA CYS A 140 3.76 -0.11 3.04
C CYS A 140 3.75 0.89 4.20
N THR A 141 2.99 1.96 4.08
CA THR A 141 2.75 2.91 5.18
C THR A 141 1.28 2.87 5.56
N PHE A 142 0.97 2.94 6.85
CA PHE A 142 -0.40 2.88 7.34
C PHE A 142 -0.56 3.55 8.70
N SER A 143 -1.79 3.90 8.99
CA SER A 143 -2.23 4.58 10.21
C SER A 143 -3.34 3.77 10.90
N ASN A 144 -3.99 4.37 11.88
CA ASN A 144 -5.24 3.85 12.44
C ASN A 144 -6.49 4.37 11.70
N ARG A 145 -6.31 5.16 10.63
CA ARG A 145 -7.39 5.64 9.76
C ARG A 145 -7.77 4.58 8.76
N MET A 146 -9.04 4.18 8.74
CA MET A 146 -9.54 3.16 7.82
C MET A 146 -11.06 3.22 7.63
N PHE A 147 -11.53 2.64 6.56
CA PHE A 147 -12.94 2.27 6.37
C PHE A 147 -13.17 0.90 7.03
N SER A 148 -13.63 0.88 8.27
CA SER A 148 -13.73 -0.34 9.09
C SER A 148 -14.60 -1.45 8.46
N THR A 149 -15.55 -1.10 7.57
CA THR A 149 -16.37 -2.08 6.87
C THR A 149 -15.61 -2.78 5.74
N LYS A 150 -14.56 -2.16 5.19
CA LYS A 150 -13.70 -2.68 4.12
C LYS A 150 -12.39 -3.25 4.63
N ALA A 151 -11.93 -2.88 5.82
CA ALA A 151 -10.76 -3.49 6.43
C ALA A 151 -11.01 -4.97 6.73
N VAL A 152 -10.01 -5.81 6.49
CA VAL A 152 -10.13 -7.26 6.74
C VAL A 152 -10.25 -7.54 8.24
N ARG A 153 -11.01 -8.59 8.60
CA ARG A 153 -11.30 -8.95 9.98
C ARG A 153 -10.04 -9.16 10.81
N GLY A 154 -9.02 -9.78 10.22
CA GLY A 154 -7.73 -10.00 10.88
C GLY A 154 -7.08 -8.68 11.32
N TRP A 155 -7.10 -7.65 10.46
CA TRP A 155 -6.58 -6.32 10.80
C TRP A 155 -7.32 -5.68 11.96
N LEU A 156 -8.65 -5.83 12.00
CA LEU A 156 -9.49 -5.30 13.08
C LEU A 156 -9.35 -6.08 14.39
N SER A 157 -8.89 -7.32 14.34
CA SER A 157 -8.75 -8.21 15.51
C SER A 157 -7.44 -8.03 16.26
N VAL A 158 -6.43 -7.43 15.65
CA VAL A 158 -5.12 -7.20 16.27
C VAL A 158 -4.98 -5.77 16.77
N SER A 159 -4.13 -5.58 17.78
CA SER A 159 -3.83 -4.24 18.28
C SER A 159 -3.10 -3.40 17.22
N GLU A 160 -3.21 -2.07 17.31
CA GLU A 160 -2.49 -1.16 16.41
C GLU A 160 -0.97 -1.42 16.42
N ARG A 161 -0.41 -1.82 17.57
CA ARG A 161 1.01 -2.12 17.74
C ARG A 161 1.44 -3.41 17.03
N ASP A 162 0.50 -4.34 16.84
CA ASP A 162 0.78 -5.63 16.20
C ASP A 162 0.58 -5.61 14.68
N ARG A 163 -0.15 -4.62 14.15
CA ARG A 163 -0.39 -4.47 12.69
C ARG A 163 0.88 -4.44 11.85
N PRO A 164 1.97 -3.77 12.28
CA PRO A 164 3.22 -3.80 11.52
C PRO A 164 3.79 -5.21 11.35
N GLN A 165 3.64 -6.07 12.36
CA GLN A 165 4.08 -7.47 12.27
C GLN A 165 3.21 -8.28 11.30
N VAL A 166 1.92 -7.95 11.19
CA VAL A 166 1.03 -8.56 10.18
C VAL A 166 1.51 -8.22 8.78
N VAL A 167 1.85 -6.95 8.51
CA VAL A 167 2.36 -6.51 7.19
C VAL A 167 3.74 -7.12 6.90
N ALA A 168 4.61 -7.21 7.90
CA ALA A 168 5.90 -7.90 7.77
C ALA A 168 5.70 -9.38 7.41
N GLU A 169 4.71 -10.03 8.02
CA GLU A 169 4.39 -11.42 7.72
C GLU A 169 3.84 -11.60 6.30
N TYR A 170 3.07 -10.64 5.77
CA TYR A 170 2.66 -10.66 4.36
C TYR A 170 3.87 -10.66 3.42
N HIS A 171 4.90 -9.83 3.69
CA HIS A 171 6.14 -9.82 2.91
C HIS A 171 6.91 -11.13 3.02
N ARG A 172 7.04 -11.72 4.23
CA ARG A 172 7.72 -13.01 4.42
C ARG A 172 7.03 -14.12 3.64
N GLN A 173 5.69 -14.18 3.67
CA GLN A 173 4.93 -15.20 2.94
C GLN A 173 4.94 -15.01 1.43
N ALA A 174 5.11 -13.78 0.93
CA ALA A 174 5.34 -13.54 -0.48
C ALA A 174 6.65 -14.20 -0.98
N GLY A 175 7.63 -14.42 -0.08
CA GLY A 175 8.78 -15.32 -0.29
C GLY A 175 9.88 -14.79 -1.21
N LEU A 176 9.77 -13.54 -1.67
CA LEU A 176 10.68 -12.94 -2.65
C LEU A 176 11.37 -11.66 -2.13
N PHE A 177 11.23 -11.40 -0.84
CA PHE A 177 11.80 -10.24 -0.17
C PHE A 177 12.86 -10.66 0.85
N ALA A 178 13.83 -9.78 1.09
CA ALA A 178 14.67 -9.81 2.28
C ALA A 178 13.81 -9.59 3.53
N GLU A 179 14.38 -9.81 4.73
CA GLU A 179 13.65 -9.60 5.99
C GLU A 179 13.08 -8.19 6.07
N PRO A 180 11.76 -8.04 6.29
CA PRO A 180 11.12 -6.73 6.35
C PRO A 180 11.60 -5.89 7.53
N LEU A 181 11.83 -4.61 7.29
CA LEU A 181 12.08 -3.61 8.32
C LEU A 181 10.74 -2.99 8.76
N VAL A 182 10.61 -2.76 10.05
CA VAL A 182 9.41 -2.23 10.69
C VAL A 182 9.78 -1.00 11.50
N GLU A 183 9.08 0.11 11.28
CA GLU A 183 9.33 1.35 11.98
C GLU A 183 8.03 2.07 12.35
N GLN A 184 7.96 2.60 13.58
CA GLN A 184 6.94 3.57 13.97
C GLN A 184 7.45 4.98 13.70
N ARG A 185 6.92 5.64 12.67
CA ARG A 185 7.29 6.99 12.24
C ARG A 185 6.68 8.08 13.11
N LEU A 186 5.44 7.88 13.58
CA LEU A 186 4.73 8.78 14.48
C LEU A 186 3.98 7.98 15.54
N ASP A 187 4.01 8.46 16.79
CA ASP A 187 3.44 7.78 17.96
C ASP A 187 1.94 8.04 18.19
N GLY A 188 1.34 8.92 17.39
CA GLY A 188 -0.09 9.24 17.49
C GLY A 188 -0.48 10.21 18.60
N ARG A 189 0.47 10.78 19.35
CA ARG A 189 0.15 11.67 20.48
C ARG A 189 -0.33 13.06 20.06
N ARG A 190 0.15 13.56 18.92
CA ARG A 190 -0.13 14.92 18.40
C ARG A 190 -0.56 14.92 16.93
N SER A 191 -0.61 13.77 16.31
CA SER A 191 -0.92 13.54 14.91
C SER A 191 -1.53 12.16 14.73
N ASP A 192 -1.94 11.81 13.52
CA ASP A 192 -2.24 10.42 13.20
C ASP A 192 -0.98 9.57 13.44
N PRO A 193 -1.08 8.39 14.10
CA PRO A 193 0.05 7.48 14.21
C PRO A 193 0.43 6.99 12.82
N LEU A 194 1.73 6.76 12.58
CA LEU A 194 2.20 6.25 11.30
C LEU A 194 3.22 5.13 11.53
N TRP A 195 2.96 4.01 10.89
CA TRP A 195 3.90 2.88 10.78
C TRP A 195 4.33 2.70 9.34
N ALA A 196 5.54 2.20 9.18
CA ALA A 196 6.10 1.79 7.91
C ALA A 196 6.65 0.37 8.01
N VAL A 197 6.40 -0.43 6.97
CA VAL A 197 7.00 -1.73 6.77
C VAL A 197 7.53 -1.77 5.34
N TRP A 198 8.81 -2.08 5.19
CA TRP A 198 9.38 -2.18 3.84
C TRP A 198 10.38 -3.32 3.76
N ALA A 199 10.54 -3.84 2.55
CA ALA A 199 11.50 -4.88 2.25
C ALA A 199 12.07 -4.71 0.84
N GLN A 200 13.32 -5.12 0.64
CA GLN A 200 13.93 -5.17 -0.67
C GLN A 200 13.65 -6.49 -1.36
N ARG A 201 13.41 -6.47 -2.67
CA ARG A 201 13.39 -7.68 -3.48
C ARG A 201 14.77 -8.35 -3.42
N ALA A 202 14.78 -9.65 -3.04
CA ALA A 202 15.97 -10.48 -2.99
C ALA A 202 16.53 -10.80 -4.39
#